data_e48ae215b6da3b69ecd78485a998601e
#
_entry.id   e48ae215b6da3b69ecd78485a998601e
#
_cell.length_a   1.000
_cell.length_b   1.000
_cell.length_c   1.000
_cell.angle_alpha   90.00
_cell.angle_beta   90.00
_cell.angle_gamma   90.00
#
_symmetry.space_group_name_H-M   'P 1'
#
loop_
_entity.id
_entity.type
_entity.pdbx_description
1 polymer ?
#
loop_
_entity_poly.entity_id
_entity_poly.type
_entity_poly.pdbx_seq_one_letter_code
_entity_poly.pdbx_strand_id
1 'polypeptide(L)'
;MSWDQNNMCEYCDPQFGISQTLTGISRTELAPSLYPQEKSKGSQSPRAQEELSKVELHVHLDGAIRPETILYFGRKRGIPLPGDTVEELLKYVSYDTPLTLPQFLEKFNYYMPAIAGDREAVRRISYEFVETKAKEGVAYVEVRYSPHLLANSGVDPIPWGQAEGDLTPDEVVQLVNQGLQDGERDFHIKARSILCCMRHMPSWSPEVVELCKKYRNDSVVAIDLAGDETLKVENDSEHKKAYEEAERCGIHRTVHAGEAGPAAMVKEAVYVLKAERVGHGYHVLEDPELYKELLRTKMHFEVCPWSSYLTGACSPDFTTHPVTQFKKDRANYSLNTDDPLIFNSTIDKDYGIVKEHMGFTEEEFKRVNINAAQSSFLPEKEKQELLNKLHEAYGMVPNTS
;
A
#
# COMPACT_ATOMS: atom_id res chain seq x y z
N MET A 1 20.62 6.66 -9.44
CA MET A 1 20.77 6.35 -10.87
C MET A 1 19.60 6.98 -11.57
N SER A 2 19.84 7.84 -12.53
CA SER A 2 18.79 8.48 -13.32
C SER A 2 18.03 7.37 -14.07
N TRP A 3 16.72 7.41 -14.03
CA TRP A 3 15.88 6.68 -14.97
C TRP A 3 16.18 7.25 -16.36
N ASP A 4 17.09 6.60 -17.07
CA ASP A 4 17.41 6.99 -18.43
C ASP A 4 16.26 6.55 -19.31
N GLN A 5 15.57 7.53 -19.91
CA GLN A 5 14.43 7.32 -20.81
C GLN A 5 14.75 6.47 -22.05
N ASN A 6 16.02 6.04 -22.22
CA ASN A 6 16.49 5.29 -23.37
C ASN A 6 16.68 3.79 -23.16
N ASN A 7 16.40 3.25 -21.99
CA ASN A 7 16.37 1.79 -21.80
C ASN A 7 14.96 1.22 -21.99
N MET A 8 14.37 1.48 -23.12
CA MET A 8 13.27 0.68 -23.63
C MET A 8 13.80 -0.69 -24.03
N CYS A 9 13.21 -1.69 -23.45
CA CYS A 9 13.46 -3.11 -23.60
C CYS A 9 13.80 -3.53 -25.05
N GLU A 10 15.01 -4.03 -25.29
CA GLU A 10 15.47 -4.66 -26.52
C GLU A 10 14.96 -6.12 -26.67
N TYR A 11 13.77 -6.44 -26.20
CA TYR A 11 13.14 -7.75 -26.37
C TYR A 11 11.71 -7.64 -26.92
N CYS A 12 11.58 -6.92 -28.04
CA CYS A 12 10.42 -7.09 -28.93
C CYS A 12 10.92 -7.57 -30.28
N ASP A 13 11.07 -8.88 -30.41
CA ASP A 13 11.26 -9.51 -31.74
C ASP A 13 9.88 -9.64 -32.42
N PRO A 14 9.66 -9.01 -33.59
CA PRO A 14 8.39 -9.05 -34.29
C PRO A 14 8.29 -10.22 -35.26
N GLN A 15 8.34 -11.43 -34.77
CA GLN A 15 8.08 -12.62 -35.60
C GLN A 15 7.25 -13.66 -34.83
N PHE A 16 5.93 -13.48 -34.81
CA PHE A 16 4.98 -14.60 -34.86
C PHE A 16 3.63 -14.08 -35.34
N GLY A 17 3.48 -14.08 -36.67
CA GLY A 17 2.18 -14.00 -37.31
C GLY A 17 1.52 -15.37 -37.28
N ILE A 18 0.37 -15.48 -36.66
CA ILE A 18 -0.60 -16.53 -36.97
C ILE A 18 -1.99 -15.88 -37.08
N SER A 19 -2.43 -15.77 -38.32
CA SER A 19 -3.81 -15.53 -38.71
C SER A 19 -4.62 -16.81 -38.48
N GLN A 20 -5.66 -16.75 -37.66
CA GLN A 20 -6.82 -17.63 -37.83
C GLN A 20 -8.12 -16.90 -37.48
N THR A 21 -8.90 -16.72 -38.50
CA THR A 21 -10.31 -16.34 -38.51
C THR A 21 -11.13 -17.39 -37.78
N LEU A 22 -11.92 -16.97 -36.79
CA LEU A 22 -13.09 -17.73 -36.34
C LEU A 22 -14.32 -16.81 -36.33
N THR A 23 -15.24 -17.20 -37.19
CA THR A 23 -16.57 -16.67 -37.37
C THR A 23 -17.51 -17.18 -36.28
N GLY A 24 -18.31 -16.26 -35.72
CA GLY A 24 -19.69 -16.53 -35.28
C GLY A 24 -19.89 -17.05 -33.88
N ILE A 25 -20.18 -16.16 -32.92
CA ILE A 25 -21.06 -16.47 -31.79
C ILE A 25 -22.01 -15.28 -31.56
N SER A 26 -23.27 -15.64 -31.36
CA SER A 26 -24.47 -14.85 -31.24
C SER A 26 -24.45 -13.89 -30.04
N ARG A 27 -24.96 -12.67 -30.27
CA ARG A 27 -25.29 -11.68 -29.23
C ARG A 27 -26.48 -12.20 -28.40
N THR A 28 -26.27 -12.44 -27.11
CA THR A 28 -27.16 -12.11 -25.98
C THR A 28 -26.57 -12.73 -24.72
N GLU A 29 -25.65 -12.04 -24.08
CA GLU A 29 -25.36 -12.28 -22.65
C GLU A 29 -25.31 -10.93 -21.94
N LEU A 30 -26.16 -10.83 -20.92
CA LEU A 30 -26.25 -9.74 -19.98
C LEU A 30 -24.88 -9.46 -19.37
N ALA A 31 -24.52 -8.18 -19.28
CA ALA A 31 -23.29 -7.74 -18.64
C ALA A 31 -23.15 -8.38 -17.24
N PRO A 32 -22.02 -9.06 -16.93
CA PRO A 32 -21.80 -9.58 -15.60
C PRO A 32 -21.75 -8.42 -14.60
N SER A 33 -22.28 -8.62 -13.40
CA SER A 33 -22.15 -7.65 -12.32
C SER A 33 -20.66 -7.30 -12.14
N LEU A 34 -20.35 -6.05 -11.82
CA LEU A 34 -18.98 -5.55 -11.65
C LEU A 34 -18.16 -6.38 -10.64
N TYR A 35 -18.83 -7.20 -9.83
CA TYR A 35 -18.25 -8.07 -8.83
C TYR A 35 -18.83 -9.47 -8.96
N PRO A 36 -18.01 -10.55 -8.98
CA PRO A 36 -18.52 -11.90 -8.97
C PRO A 36 -19.33 -12.13 -7.68
N GLN A 37 -20.61 -12.41 -7.83
CA GLN A 37 -21.48 -12.76 -6.70
C GLN A 37 -21.31 -14.24 -6.35
N GLU A 38 -20.46 -14.58 -5.40
CA GLU A 38 -20.64 -15.79 -4.62
C GLU A 38 -21.70 -15.53 -3.54
N LYS A 39 -22.89 -16.06 -3.74
CA LYS A 39 -23.93 -16.05 -2.72
C LYS A 39 -23.56 -17.04 -1.62
N SER A 40 -22.90 -16.62 -0.58
CA SER A 40 -22.90 -17.32 0.68
C SER A 40 -23.90 -16.67 1.63
N LYS A 41 -25.11 -17.24 1.70
CA LYS A 41 -26.00 -17.06 2.85
C LYS A 41 -25.40 -17.88 4.00
N GLY A 42 -24.55 -17.28 4.80
CA GLY A 42 -24.09 -17.84 6.05
C GLY A 42 -24.33 -16.83 7.16
N SER A 43 -25.11 -17.20 8.15
CA SER A 43 -25.20 -16.50 9.43
C SER A 43 -23.77 -16.38 9.98
N GLN A 44 -23.28 -15.15 10.21
CA GLN A 44 -21.99 -14.93 10.87
C GLN A 44 -21.99 -15.64 12.21
N SER A 45 -21.08 -16.59 12.39
CA SER A 45 -20.85 -17.23 13.66
C SER A 45 -20.13 -16.25 14.61
N PRO A 46 -20.28 -16.39 15.94
CA PRO A 46 -19.57 -15.56 16.92
C PRO A 46 -18.05 -15.53 16.74
N ARG A 47 -17.46 -16.52 16.06
CA ARG A 47 -16.02 -16.59 15.73
C ARG A 47 -15.54 -15.52 14.74
N ALA A 48 -16.41 -15.01 13.86
CA ALA A 48 -16.02 -14.01 12.87
C ALA A 48 -15.71 -12.64 13.52
N GLN A 49 -16.27 -12.33 14.67
CA GLN A 49 -16.04 -11.08 15.40
C GLN A 49 -14.72 -11.07 16.18
N GLU A 50 -14.26 -12.23 16.66
CA GLU A 50 -12.96 -12.39 17.32
C GLU A 50 -11.76 -12.28 16.34
N GLU A 51 -12.00 -12.50 15.04
CA GLU A 51 -10.97 -12.47 13.99
C GLU A 51 -10.65 -11.06 13.48
N LEU A 52 -11.54 -10.08 13.62
CA LEU A 52 -11.33 -8.69 13.18
C LEU A 52 -10.60 -7.88 14.25
N SER A 53 -9.30 -8.10 14.41
CA SER A 53 -8.52 -7.54 15.49
C SER A 53 -7.19 -6.93 15.06
N LYS A 54 -6.92 -6.83 13.73
CA LYS A 54 -5.70 -6.26 13.20
C LYS A 54 -5.96 -4.89 12.60
N VAL A 55 -4.96 -4.01 12.68
CA VAL A 55 -4.93 -2.71 12.04
C VAL A 55 -3.70 -2.62 11.15
N GLU A 56 -3.87 -2.29 9.89
CA GLU A 56 -2.79 -2.16 8.93
C GLU A 56 -2.74 -0.74 8.37
N LEU A 57 -1.57 -0.09 8.45
CA LEU A 57 -1.38 1.31 8.08
C LEU A 57 -0.45 1.51 6.87
N HIS A 58 0.23 0.44 6.40
CA HIS A 58 1.21 0.52 5.33
C HIS A 58 1.08 -0.65 4.38
N VAL A 59 0.30 -0.46 3.34
CA VAL A 59 0.13 -1.41 2.24
C VAL A 59 -0.18 -0.64 0.96
N HIS A 60 0.47 -1.01 -0.14
CA HIS A 60 0.27 -0.40 -1.45
C HIS A 60 -0.83 -1.11 -2.23
N LEU A 61 -1.77 -0.34 -2.78
CA LEU A 61 -2.87 -0.89 -3.58
C LEU A 61 -2.36 -1.62 -4.83
N ASP A 62 -1.41 -1.02 -5.53
CA ASP A 62 -0.78 -1.58 -6.72
C ASP A 62 0.14 -2.78 -6.43
N GLY A 63 0.60 -2.92 -5.19
CA GLY A 63 1.32 -4.10 -4.68
C GLY A 63 0.44 -5.16 -4.05
N ALA A 64 -0.88 -5.01 -4.08
CA ALA A 64 -1.86 -5.87 -3.43
C ALA A 64 -2.96 -6.39 -4.36
N ILE A 65 -2.73 -6.38 -5.67
CA ILE A 65 -3.68 -6.82 -6.68
C ILE A 65 -3.70 -8.35 -6.75
N ARG A 66 -4.89 -8.94 -6.87
CA ARG A 66 -5.02 -10.39 -7.07
C ARG A 66 -4.46 -10.81 -8.42
N PRO A 67 -3.64 -11.86 -8.51
CA PRO A 67 -3.10 -12.32 -9.79
C PRO A 67 -4.19 -12.73 -10.78
N GLU A 68 -5.31 -13.29 -10.32
CA GLU A 68 -6.48 -13.61 -11.15
C GLU A 68 -7.06 -12.38 -11.84
N THR A 69 -7.10 -11.26 -11.14
CA THR A 69 -7.60 -9.97 -11.66
C THR A 69 -6.65 -9.39 -12.71
N ILE A 70 -5.35 -9.51 -12.50
CA ILE A 70 -4.33 -9.12 -13.49
C ILE A 70 -4.53 -9.92 -14.78
N LEU A 71 -4.66 -11.25 -14.67
CA LEU A 71 -4.89 -12.13 -15.83
C LEU A 71 -6.20 -11.78 -16.56
N TYR A 72 -7.26 -11.51 -15.82
CA TYR A 72 -8.55 -11.12 -16.40
C TYR A 72 -8.43 -9.85 -17.25
N PHE A 73 -7.85 -8.79 -16.74
CA PHE A 73 -7.70 -7.53 -17.48
C PHE A 73 -6.66 -7.61 -18.58
N GLY A 74 -5.57 -8.35 -18.39
CA GLY A 74 -4.60 -8.62 -19.43
C GLY A 74 -5.25 -9.26 -20.66
N ARG A 75 -6.07 -10.28 -20.47
CA ARG A 75 -6.83 -10.93 -21.54
C ARG A 75 -7.89 -10.00 -22.14
N LYS A 76 -8.69 -9.37 -21.30
CA LYS A 76 -9.76 -8.45 -21.73
C LYS A 76 -9.24 -7.30 -22.59
N ARG A 77 -8.09 -6.75 -22.23
CA ARG A 77 -7.47 -5.59 -22.88
C ARG A 77 -6.46 -5.95 -23.97
N GLY A 78 -6.14 -7.24 -24.12
CA GLY A 78 -5.11 -7.67 -25.06
C GLY A 78 -3.71 -7.22 -24.68
N ILE A 79 -3.44 -7.02 -23.38
CA ILE A 79 -2.13 -6.67 -22.86
C ILE A 79 -1.34 -7.95 -22.59
N PRO A 80 -0.13 -8.11 -23.17
CA PRO A 80 0.69 -9.30 -22.94
C PRO A 80 1.18 -9.34 -21.48
N LEU A 81 1.11 -10.53 -20.90
CA LEU A 81 1.59 -10.82 -19.54
C LEU A 81 2.64 -11.94 -19.60
N PRO A 82 3.55 -12.03 -18.60
CA PRO A 82 4.61 -13.04 -18.58
C PRO A 82 4.13 -14.46 -18.24
N GLY A 83 2.83 -14.73 -18.29
CA GLY A 83 2.22 -16.04 -18.09
C GLY A 83 0.73 -16.00 -18.26
N ASP A 84 0.13 -17.15 -18.56
CA ASP A 84 -1.31 -17.29 -18.80
C ASP A 84 -2.06 -17.86 -17.60
N THR A 85 -1.35 -18.35 -16.60
CA THR A 85 -1.90 -18.88 -15.35
C THR A 85 -1.39 -18.09 -14.16
N VAL A 86 -2.09 -18.19 -13.02
CA VAL A 86 -1.66 -17.56 -11.77
C VAL A 86 -0.27 -18.03 -11.37
N GLU A 87 -0.01 -19.33 -11.46
CA GLU A 87 1.30 -19.90 -11.13
C GLU A 87 2.42 -19.34 -12.00
N GLU A 88 2.20 -19.26 -13.31
CA GLU A 88 3.17 -18.70 -14.25
C GLU A 88 3.42 -17.22 -14.00
N LEU A 89 2.35 -16.43 -13.82
CA LEU A 89 2.45 -15.00 -13.54
C LEU A 89 3.26 -14.75 -12.26
N LEU A 90 2.99 -15.49 -11.19
CA LEU A 90 3.67 -15.33 -9.90
C LEU A 90 5.15 -15.65 -9.96
N LYS A 91 5.62 -16.52 -10.89
CA LYS A 91 7.06 -16.77 -11.10
C LYS A 91 7.83 -15.50 -11.51
N TYR A 92 7.18 -14.56 -12.17
CA TYR A 92 7.79 -13.29 -12.59
C TYR A 92 7.53 -12.15 -11.61
N VAL A 93 6.31 -12.07 -11.09
CA VAL A 93 5.85 -10.95 -10.25
C VAL A 93 6.28 -11.13 -8.80
N SER A 94 6.22 -12.35 -8.27
CA SER A 94 6.53 -12.63 -6.86
C SER A 94 7.93 -13.19 -6.68
N TYR A 95 8.50 -13.00 -5.48
CA TYR A 95 9.77 -13.59 -5.08
C TYR A 95 9.83 -13.81 -3.57
N ASP A 96 10.74 -14.68 -3.12
CA ASP A 96 10.90 -15.11 -1.72
C ASP A 96 12.35 -15.09 -1.23
N THR A 97 13.27 -14.59 -2.06
CA THR A 97 14.69 -14.41 -1.74
C THR A 97 15.09 -12.97 -2.02
N PRO A 98 15.94 -12.35 -1.18
CA PRO A 98 16.24 -10.93 -1.29
C PRO A 98 16.70 -10.49 -2.67
N LEU A 99 16.12 -9.39 -3.15
CA LEU A 99 16.48 -8.71 -4.40
C LEU A 99 16.98 -7.28 -4.09
N THR A 100 17.61 -6.68 -5.08
CA THR A 100 17.94 -5.25 -5.03
C THR A 100 16.69 -4.40 -5.26
N LEU A 101 16.73 -3.12 -4.83
CA LEU A 101 15.62 -2.19 -5.07
C LEU A 101 15.25 -2.06 -6.57
N PRO A 102 16.19 -1.93 -7.53
CA PRO A 102 15.83 -1.93 -8.95
C PRO A 102 15.12 -3.19 -9.42
N GLN A 103 15.56 -4.36 -8.97
CA GLN A 103 14.92 -5.64 -9.30
C GLN A 103 13.51 -5.74 -8.72
N PHE A 104 13.30 -5.23 -7.51
CA PHE A 104 11.97 -5.14 -6.90
C PHE A 104 11.06 -4.21 -7.72
N LEU A 105 11.51 -3.00 -8.05
CA LEU A 105 10.73 -2.04 -8.82
C LEU A 105 10.38 -2.54 -10.22
N GLU A 106 11.23 -3.36 -10.83
CA GLU A 106 10.96 -3.99 -12.13
C GLU A 106 9.70 -4.88 -12.10
N LYS A 107 9.36 -5.46 -10.96
CA LYS A 107 8.19 -6.35 -10.83
C LYS A 107 6.88 -5.67 -11.24
N PHE A 108 6.72 -4.41 -10.96
CA PHE A 108 5.54 -3.63 -11.35
C PHE A 108 5.35 -3.54 -12.87
N ASN A 109 6.44 -3.51 -13.64
CA ASN A 109 6.38 -3.44 -15.10
C ASN A 109 5.71 -4.67 -15.74
N TYR A 110 5.75 -5.81 -15.08
CA TYR A 110 5.16 -7.05 -15.62
C TYR A 110 3.63 -7.03 -15.63
N TYR A 111 2.98 -6.27 -14.76
CA TYR A 111 1.52 -6.37 -14.60
C TYR A 111 0.77 -5.04 -14.59
N MET A 112 1.41 -3.93 -14.22
CA MET A 112 0.73 -2.63 -14.18
C MET A 112 0.11 -2.19 -15.52
N PRO A 113 0.70 -2.49 -16.68
CA PRO A 113 0.06 -2.20 -17.97
C PRO A 113 -1.33 -2.81 -18.14
N ALA A 114 -1.60 -3.96 -17.51
CA ALA A 114 -2.92 -4.60 -17.57
C ALA A 114 -4.00 -3.85 -16.77
N ILE A 115 -3.60 -3.05 -15.79
CA ILE A 115 -4.49 -2.39 -14.81
C ILE A 115 -4.61 -0.89 -15.06
N ALA A 116 -3.48 -0.19 -15.23
CA ALA A 116 -3.46 1.27 -15.37
C ALA A 116 -4.26 1.72 -16.62
N GLY A 117 -4.97 2.83 -16.48
CA GLY A 117 -5.78 3.42 -17.55
C GLY A 117 -7.15 2.76 -17.76
N ASP A 118 -7.51 1.75 -16.99
CA ASP A 118 -8.81 1.07 -17.09
C ASP A 118 -9.68 1.33 -15.86
N ARG A 119 -10.84 1.97 -16.06
CA ARG A 119 -11.76 2.36 -14.99
C ARG A 119 -12.30 1.18 -14.18
N GLU A 120 -12.69 0.13 -14.91
CA GLU A 120 -13.21 -1.08 -14.27
C GLU A 120 -12.14 -1.75 -13.41
N ALA A 121 -10.91 -1.85 -13.93
CA ALA A 121 -9.79 -2.42 -13.20
C ALA A 121 -9.49 -1.64 -11.91
N VAL A 122 -9.39 -0.32 -11.98
CA VAL A 122 -9.08 0.53 -10.82
C VAL A 122 -10.14 0.38 -9.71
N ARG A 123 -11.41 0.39 -10.07
CA ARG A 123 -12.50 0.19 -9.10
C ARG A 123 -12.49 -1.21 -8.52
N ARG A 124 -12.31 -2.23 -9.36
CA ARG A 124 -12.33 -3.64 -8.97
C ARG A 124 -11.19 -4.01 -8.03
N ILE A 125 -9.97 -3.59 -8.31
CA ILE A 125 -8.83 -3.87 -7.42
C ILE A 125 -9.02 -3.26 -6.03
N SER A 126 -9.66 -2.10 -5.95
CA SER A 126 -9.95 -1.42 -4.69
C SER A 126 -11.01 -2.18 -3.87
N TYR A 127 -12.06 -2.67 -4.52
CA TYR A 127 -13.07 -3.49 -3.88
C TYR A 127 -12.52 -4.83 -3.39
N GLU A 128 -11.78 -5.54 -4.24
CA GLU A 128 -11.16 -6.83 -3.92
C GLU A 128 -10.11 -6.71 -2.82
N PHE A 129 -9.41 -5.57 -2.76
CA PHE A 129 -8.48 -5.28 -1.67
C PHE A 129 -9.16 -5.30 -0.32
N VAL A 130 -10.31 -4.65 -0.18
CA VAL A 130 -11.08 -4.64 1.09
C VAL A 130 -11.54 -6.05 1.46
N GLU A 131 -12.02 -6.83 0.50
CA GLU A 131 -12.39 -8.24 0.72
C GLU A 131 -11.22 -9.06 1.25
N THR A 132 -10.04 -8.92 0.63
CA THR A 132 -8.83 -9.63 1.05
C THR A 132 -8.45 -9.27 2.48
N LYS A 133 -8.46 -7.99 2.84
CA LYS A 133 -8.11 -7.54 4.19
C LYS A 133 -9.14 -8.01 5.23
N ALA A 134 -10.40 -8.04 4.89
CA ALA A 134 -11.44 -8.62 5.76
C ALA A 134 -11.18 -10.10 6.04
N LYS A 135 -10.82 -10.88 5.01
CA LYS A 135 -10.47 -12.31 5.16
C LYS A 135 -9.19 -12.54 5.97
N GLU A 136 -8.29 -11.56 6.01
CA GLU A 136 -7.07 -11.57 6.82
C GLU A 136 -7.31 -11.14 8.29
N GLY A 137 -8.54 -10.83 8.69
CA GLY A 137 -8.88 -10.38 10.04
C GLY A 137 -8.52 -8.93 10.35
N VAL A 138 -8.38 -8.11 9.31
CA VAL A 138 -8.08 -6.67 9.46
C VAL A 138 -9.38 -5.90 9.68
N ALA A 139 -9.48 -5.22 10.83
CA ALA A 139 -10.64 -4.38 11.18
C ALA A 139 -10.59 -3.00 10.51
N TYR A 140 -9.39 -2.47 10.34
CA TYR A 140 -9.13 -1.17 9.72
C TYR A 140 -7.84 -1.19 8.91
N VAL A 141 -7.88 -0.61 7.73
CA VAL A 141 -6.72 -0.49 6.85
C VAL A 141 -6.62 0.89 6.21
N GLU A 142 -5.41 1.41 6.14
CA GLU A 142 -5.05 2.57 5.30
C GLU A 142 -4.21 2.08 4.12
N VAL A 143 -4.80 2.10 2.92
CA VAL A 143 -4.15 1.67 1.69
C VAL A 143 -3.59 2.88 0.94
N ARG A 144 -2.37 2.78 0.45
CA ARG A 144 -1.71 3.86 -0.28
C ARG A 144 -1.50 3.54 -1.75
N TYR A 145 -1.51 4.56 -2.57
CA TYR A 145 -1.24 4.46 -4.01
C TYR A 145 -0.94 5.82 -4.62
N SER A 146 -0.27 5.82 -5.78
CA SER A 146 -0.10 6.99 -6.62
C SER A 146 -1.24 7.07 -7.64
N PRO A 147 -2.10 8.10 -7.61
CA PRO A 147 -3.14 8.27 -8.62
C PRO A 147 -2.56 8.40 -10.04
N HIS A 148 -1.41 9.04 -10.15
CA HIS A 148 -0.73 9.27 -11.43
C HIS A 148 -0.28 7.96 -12.09
N LEU A 149 0.18 6.98 -11.30
CA LEU A 149 0.62 5.68 -11.82
C LEU A 149 -0.53 4.76 -12.28
N LEU A 150 -1.77 5.10 -12.01
CA LEU A 150 -2.97 4.39 -12.49
C LEU A 150 -3.70 5.14 -13.60
N ALA A 151 -3.30 6.37 -13.91
CA ALA A 151 -3.86 7.23 -14.92
C ALA A 151 -3.19 7.06 -16.29
N ASN A 152 -3.82 7.53 -17.37
CA ASN A 152 -3.26 7.62 -18.70
C ASN A 152 -3.61 8.92 -19.41
N SER A 153 -4.10 9.91 -18.70
CA SER A 153 -4.41 11.25 -19.20
C SER A 153 -4.10 12.29 -18.12
N GLY A 154 -3.63 13.46 -18.53
CA GLY A 154 -3.28 14.53 -17.59
C GLY A 154 -2.09 14.20 -16.69
N VAL A 155 -1.25 13.29 -17.10
CA VAL A 155 -0.02 12.87 -16.41
C VAL A 155 1.14 12.84 -17.39
N ASP A 156 2.27 13.40 -16.99
CA ASP A 156 3.49 13.47 -17.80
C ASP A 156 4.70 13.04 -16.96
N PRO A 157 5.44 11.99 -17.39
CA PRO A 157 5.14 11.09 -18.52
C PRO A 157 3.95 10.16 -18.23
N ILE A 158 3.29 9.67 -19.28
CA ILE A 158 2.27 8.63 -19.13
C ILE A 158 2.96 7.34 -18.68
N PRO A 159 2.54 6.74 -17.55
CA PRO A 159 3.24 5.58 -16.99
C PRO A 159 3.05 4.30 -17.81
N TRP A 160 3.97 3.36 -17.63
CA TRP A 160 3.90 1.98 -18.14
C TRP A 160 3.87 1.87 -19.67
N GLY A 161 4.39 2.85 -20.41
CA GLY A 161 4.39 2.82 -21.87
C GLY A 161 3.01 2.85 -22.51
N GLN A 162 1.99 3.25 -21.80
CA GLN A 162 0.63 3.38 -22.30
C GLN A 162 0.53 4.46 -23.38
N ALA A 163 -0.40 4.27 -24.32
CA ALA A 163 -0.90 5.39 -25.13
C ALA A 163 -1.71 6.37 -24.26
N GLU A 164 -1.75 7.63 -24.68
CA GLU A 164 -2.65 8.61 -24.05
C GLU A 164 -4.11 8.14 -24.14
N GLY A 165 -4.80 8.22 -23.02
CA GLY A 165 -6.22 7.89 -22.89
C GLY A 165 -7.02 9.05 -22.31
N ASP A 166 -8.00 8.74 -21.49
CA ASP A 166 -8.91 9.71 -20.89
C ASP A 166 -9.09 9.56 -19.37
N LEU A 167 -8.36 8.64 -18.74
CA LEU A 167 -8.41 8.43 -17.30
C LEU A 167 -7.41 9.34 -16.58
N THR A 168 -7.93 10.36 -15.88
CA THR A 168 -7.14 11.33 -15.13
C THR A 168 -6.82 10.86 -13.71
N PRO A 169 -5.78 11.41 -13.06
CA PRO A 169 -5.51 11.15 -11.63
C PRO A 169 -6.71 11.46 -10.72
N ASP A 170 -7.44 12.51 -10.97
CA ASP A 170 -8.65 12.87 -10.21
C ASP A 170 -9.71 11.75 -10.32
N GLU A 171 -10.01 11.27 -11.51
CA GLU A 171 -10.97 10.18 -11.70
C GLU A 171 -10.48 8.85 -11.10
N VAL A 172 -9.18 8.60 -11.11
CA VAL A 172 -8.59 7.43 -10.40
C VAL A 172 -8.95 7.47 -8.93
N VAL A 173 -8.80 8.62 -8.27
CA VAL A 173 -9.16 8.76 -6.85
C VAL A 173 -10.66 8.48 -6.63
N GLN A 174 -11.53 9.00 -7.49
CA GLN A 174 -12.98 8.72 -7.40
C GLN A 174 -13.28 7.22 -7.49
N LEU A 175 -12.66 6.53 -8.43
CA LEU A 175 -12.87 5.10 -8.66
C LEU A 175 -12.35 4.25 -7.50
N VAL A 176 -11.18 4.59 -6.96
CA VAL A 176 -10.64 3.92 -5.77
C VAL A 176 -11.58 4.13 -4.58
N ASN A 177 -12.02 5.37 -4.34
CA ASN A 177 -12.95 5.68 -3.24
C ASN A 177 -14.25 4.86 -3.37
N GLN A 178 -14.81 4.75 -4.56
CA GLN A 178 -16.02 3.94 -4.82
C GLN A 178 -15.78 2.45 -4.50
N GLY A 179 -14.65 1.90 -4.97
CA GLY A 179 -14.30 0.49 -4.70
C GLY A 179 -14.10 0.23 -3.20
N LEU A 180 -13.40 1.12 -2.50
CA LEU A 180 -13.20 1.02 -1.06
C LEU A 180 -14.52 1.09 -0.29
N GLN A 181 -15.40 2.03 -0.62
CA GLN A 181 -16.70 2.19 0.03
C GLN A 181 -17.64 1.00 -0.22
N ASP A 182 -17.66 0.48 -1.43
CA ASP A 182 -18.41 -0.74 -1.76
C ASP A 182 -17.89 -1.93 -0.93
N GLY A 183 -16.57 -2.07 -0.81
CA GLY A 183 -15.95 -3.10 0.00
C GLY A 183 -16.24 -2.94 1.50
N GLU A 184 -16.17 -1.73 2.04
CA GLU A 184 -16.54 -1.44 3.44
C GLU A 184 -17.96 -1.89 3.75
N ARG A 185 -18.90 -1.56 2.86
CA ARG A 185 -20.31 -1.93 3.01
C ARG A 185 -20.49 -3.45 2.99
N ASP A 186 -19.82 -4.14 2.06
CA ASP A 186 -20.08 -5.56 1.79
C ASP A 186 -19.31 -6.48 2.77
N PHE A 187 -18.13 -6.06 3.23
CA PHE A 187 -17.24 -6.87 4.08
C PHE A 187 -17.14 -6.39 5.55
N HIS A 188 -17.80 -5.30 5.90
CA HIS A 188 -17.94 -4.79 7.27
C HIS A 188 -16.62 -4.47 7.99
N ILE A 189 -15.60 -4.08 7.26
CA ILE A 189 -14.38 -3.45 7.79
C ILE A 189 -14.32 -1.99 7.37
N LYS A 190 -13.37 -1.24 7.92
CA LYS A 190 -13.16 0.15 7.53
C LYS A 190 -11.87 0.27 6.72
N ALA A 191 -11.92 0.99 5.60
CA ALA A 191 -10.79 1.26 4.73
C ALA A 191 -10.70 2.75 4.41
N ARG A 192 -9.49 3.27 4.43
CA ARG A 192 -9.15 4.65 4.02
C ARG A 192 -7.95 4.62 3.10
N SER A 193 -7.75 5.68 2.37
CA SER A 193 -6.63 5.77 1.43
C SER A 193 -5.68 6.91 1.75
N ILE A 194 -4.44 6.73 1.32
CA ILE A 194 -3.35 7.69 1.38
C ILE A 194 -2.84 7.89 -0.04
N LEU A 195 -2.69 9.13 -0.50
CA LEU A 195 -2.20 9.43 -1.83
C LEU A 195 -0.69 9.66 -1.81
N CYS A 196 0.03 8.97 -2.70
CA CYS A 196 1.48 9.01 -2.77
C CYS A 196 1.99 10.07 -3.75
N CYS A 197 2.88 10.94 -3.26
CA CYS A 197 3.88 11.60 -4.07
C CYS A 197 4.99 10.60 -4.39
N MET A 198 5.63 10.75 -5.56
CA MET A 198 6.72 9.87 -6.00
C MET A 198 8.03 10.66 -6.05
N ARG A 199 9.07 10.18 -5.36
CA ARG A 199 10.36 10.90 -5.23
C ARG A 199 10.98 11.28 -6.58
N HIS A 200 10.84 10.43 -7.60
CA HIS A 200 11.37 10.69 -8.95
C HIS A 200 10.50 11.65 -9.78
N MET A 201 9.30 12.01 -9.30
CA MET A 201 8.35 12.88 -10.01
C MET A 201 7.86 14.04 -9.13
N PRO A 202 8.73 15.00 -8.79
CA PRO A 202 8.33 16.16 -7.97
C PRO A 202 7.18 16.96 -8.58
N SER A 203 7.09 17.02 -9.91
CA SER A 203 6.04 17.74 -10.65
C SER A 203 4.61 17.22 -10.40
N TRP A 204 4.46 16.01 -9.91
CA TRP A 204 3.15 15.44 -9.57
C TRP A 204 2.65 15.86 -8.17
N SER A 205 3.55 16.23 -7.29
CA SER A 205 3.23 16.48 -5.88
C SER A 205 2.23 17.62 -5.64
N PRO A 206 2.23 18.74 -6.41
CA PRO A 206 1.20 19.77 -6.26
C PRO A 206 -0.21 19.23 -6.48
N GLU A 207 -0.45 18.40 -7.49
CA GLU A 207 -1.75 17.79 -7.74
C GLU A 207 -2.11 16.77 -6.64
N VAL A 208 -1.15 16.00 -6.15
CA VAL A 208 -1.39 15.02 -5.07
C VAL A 208 -1.98 15.71 -3.83
N VAL A 209 -1.39 16.80 -3.37
CA VAL A 209 -1.91 17.51 -2.19
C VAL A 209 -3.29 18.13 -2.45
N GLU A 210 -3.55 18.65 -3.65
CA GLU A 210 -4.87 19.15 -4.02
C GLU A 210 -5.92 18.04 -4.03
N LEU A 211 -5.58 16.84 -4.50
CA LEU A 211 -6.47 15.68 -4.45
C LEU A 211 -6.74 15.23 -3.01
N CYS A 212 -5.74 15.26 -2.12
CA CYS A 212 -5.94 15.02 -0.69
C CYS A 212 -6.93 16.01 -0.08
N LYS A 213 -6.83 17.28 -0.43
CA LYS A 213 -7.76 18.35 0.05
C LYS A 213 -9.18 18.12 -0.49
N LYS A 214 -9.29 17.81 -1.78
CA LYS A 214 -10.57 17.59 -2.46
C LYS A 214 -11.36 16.42 -1.88
N TYR A 215 -10.66 15.32 -1.59
CA TYR A 215 -11.27 14.05 -1.17
C TYR A 215 -11.11 13.73 0.32
N ARG A 216 -10.70 14.68 1.14
CA ARG A 216 -10.46 14.47 2.59
C ARG A 216 -11.66 13.91 3.36
N ASN A 217 -12.87 14.24 2.91
CA ASN A 217 -14.12 13.74 3.48
C ASN A 217 -14.69 12.54 2.71
N ASP A 218 -13.91 12.02 1.78
CA ASP A 218 -14.26 10.91 0.89
C ASP A 218 -13.08 9.96 0.78
N SER A 219 -12.89 9.13 1.79
CA SER A 219 -11.90 8.06 1.93
C SER A 219 -10.42 8.48 2.00
N VAL A 220 -10.01 9.64 1.54
CA VAL A 220 -8.60 10.08 1.57
C VAL A 220 -8.27 10.73 2.91
N VAL A 221 -7.29 10.17 3.63
CA VAL A 221 -6.94 10.62 4.99
C VAL A 221 -5.55 11.26 5.11
N ALA A 222 -4.65 11.04 4.14
CA ALA A 222 -3.27 11.53 4.26
C ALA A 222 -2.54 11.59 2.91
N ILE A 223 -1.35 12.19 2.95
CA ILE A 223 -0.35 12.21 1.89
C ILE A 223 0.87 11.38 2.31
N ASP A 224 1.50 10.70 1.34
CA ASP A 224 2.75 9.96 1.50
C ASP A 224 3.78 10.39 0.45
N LEU A 225 5.05 10.14 0.73
CA LEU A 225 6.15 10.27 -0.23
C LEU A 225 6.85 8.93 -0.35
N ALA A 226 6.75 8.31 -1.51
CA ALA A 226 7.26 6.97 -1.80
C ALA A 226 8.30 6.98 -2.94
N GLY A 227 8.94 5.84 -3.17
CA GLY A 227 9.91 5.62 -4.22
C GLY A 227 11.35 5.55 -3.71
N ASP A 228 12.30 5.84 -4.58
CA ASP A 228 13.73 5.68 -4.31
C ASP A 228 14.25 6.71 -3.29
N GLU A 229 14.60 6.24 -2.09
CA GLU A 229 15.14 7.09 -1.02
C GLU A 229 16.54 7.67 -1.30
N THR A 230 17.24 7.23 -2.33
CA THR A 230 18.49 7.90 -2.74
C THR A 230 18.22 9.30 -3.29
N LEU A 231 16.98 9.57 -3.69
CA LEU A 231 16.49 10.86 -4.14
C LEU A 231 16.06 11.71 -2.94
N LYS A 232 16.93 12.61 -2.50
CA LYS A 232 16.64 13.54 -1.40
C LYS A 232 15.65 14.62 -1.81
N VAL A 233 14.89 15.10 -0.83
CA VAL A 233 14.03 16.28 -1.02
C VAL A 233 14.90 17.54 -1.02
N GLU A 234 14.86 18.31 -2.10
CA GLU A 234 15.52 19.59 -2.19
C GLU A 234 14.76 20.70 -1.45
N ASN A 235 15.46 21.73 -0.97
CA ASN A 235 14.87 22.78 -0.15
C ASN A 235 13.69 23.52 -0.80
N ASP A 236 13.69 23.65 -2.12
CA ASP A 236 12.62 24.31 -2.88
C ASP A 236 11.84 23.34 -3.76
N SER A 237 11.88 22.03 -3.44
CA SER A 237 11.21 21.01 -4.23
C SER A 237 9.69 21.11 -4.13
N GLU A 238 9.02 20.66 -5.18
CA GLU A 238 7.57 20.54 -5.19
C GLU A 238 7.06 19.56 -4.11
N HIS A 239 7.86 18.58 -3.71
CA HIS A 239 7.57 17.70 -2.58
C HIS A 239 7.44 18.48 -1.27
N LYS A 240 8.43 19.31 -0.95
CA LYS A 240 8.42 20.14 0.26
C LYS A 240 7.22 21.08 0.28
N LYS A 241 6.97 21.76 -0.84
CA LYS A 241 5.80 22.67 -0.97
C LYS A 241 4.48 21.94 -0.78
N ALA A 242 4.34 20.73 -1.33
CA ALA A 242 3.14 19.92 -1.14
C ALA A 242 2.93 19.52 0.33
N TYR A 243 4.00 19.16 1.05
CA TYR A 243 3.92 18.83 2.47
C TYR A 243 3.66 20.06 3.36
N GLU A 244 4.21 21.22 3.02
CA GLU A 244 3.89 22.49 3.69
C GLU A 244 2.40 22.85 3.50
N GLU A 245 1.88 22.69 2.30
CA GLU A 245 0.45 22.89 2.01
C GLU A 245 -0.43 21.86 2.75
N ALA A 246 -0.01 20.60 2.82
CA ALA A 246 -0.71 19.58 3.59
C ALA A 246 -0.79 19.94 5.08
N GLU A 247 0.31 20.38 5.68
CA GLU A 247 0.36 20.85 7.07
C GLU A 247 -0.58 22.04 7.27
N ARG A 248 -0.48 23.04 6.40
CA ARG A 248 -1.31 24.27 6.45
C ARG A 248 -2.80 23.95 6.38
N CYS A 249 -3.20 22.97 5.59
CA CYS A 249 -4.60 22.59 5.38
C CYS A 249 -5.09 21.49 6.34
N GLY A 250 -4.24 21.02 7.25
CA GLY A 250 -4.59 19.95 8.17
C GLY A 250 -4.73 18.58 7.51
N ILE A 251 -4.02 18.31 6.40
CA ILE A 251 -3.89 17.01 5.79
C ILE A 251 -2.79 16.24 6.51
N HIS A 252 -3.09 15.04 6.99
CA HIS A 252 -2.13 14.17 7.66
C HIS A 252 -1.01 13.74 6.71
N ARG A 253 0.19 13.46 7.27
CA ARG A 253 1.43 13.23 6.55
C ARG A 253 2.15 12.01 7.08
N THR A 254 2.48 11.09 6.18
CA THR A 254 3.44 10.01 6.39
C THR A 254 4.51 10.09 5.31
N VAL A 255 5.67 9.51 5.54
CA VAL A 255 6.81 9.52 4.60
C VAL A 255 7.55 8.20 4.70
N HIS A 256 7.83 7.56 3.55
CA HIS A 256 8.80 6.47 3.48
C HIS A 256 10.20 7.03 3.77
N ALA A 257 10.80 6.62 4.87
CA ALA A 257 12.13 7.08 5.25
C ALA A 257 12.86 6.06 6.13
N GLY A 258 14.17 5.91 5.92
CA GLY A 258 14.99 4.99 6.68
C GLY A 258 14.73 3.51 6.38
N GLU A 259 14.16 3.20 5.22
CA GLU A 259 14.07 1.83 4.69
C GLU A 259 15.40 1.41 4.09
N ALA A 260 15.77 1.99 2.96
CA ALA A 260 17.07 1.80 2.30
C ALA A 260 18.03 2.96 2.59
N GLY A 261 17.51 4.13 2.91
CA GLY A 261 18.26 5.32 3.22
C GLY A 261 18.70 5.41 4.69
N PRO A 262 19.68 6.28 4.99
CA PRO A 262 20.22 6.46 6.33
C PRO A 262 19.24 7.18 7.28
N ALA A 263 19.60 7.28 8.57
CA ALA A 263 18.85 8.03 9.58
C ALA A 263 18.58 9.49 9.18
N ALA A 264 19.44 10.10 8.37
CA ALA A 264 19.22 11.45 7.83
C ALA A 264 17.93 11.57 7.04
N MET A 265 17.46 10.52 6.39
CA MET A 265 16.18 10.50 5.67
C MET A 265 15.00 10.53 6.65
N VAL A 266 15.10 9.84 7.77
CA VAL A 266 14.09 9.92 8.85
C VAL A 266 14.07 11.33 9.44
N LYS A 267 15.22 11.93 9.66
CA LYS A 267 15.35 13.30 10.15
C LYS A 267 14.70 14.31 9.20
N GLU A 268 14.94 14.18 7.89
CA GLU A 268 14.28 14.99 6.86
C GLU A 268 12.76 14.81 6.89
N ALA A 269 12.27 13.58 6.93
CA ALA A 269 10.83 13.29 6.99
C ALA A 269 10.16 13.98 8.18
N VAL A 270 10.76 13.92 9.35
CA VAL A 270 10.18 14.46 10.59
C VAL A 270 10.30 15.99 10.67
N TYR A 271 11.47 16.54 10.38
CA TYR A 271 11.74 17.98 10.61
C TYR A 271 11.52 18.86 9.40
N VAL A 272 11.68 18.35 8.19
CA VAL A 272 11.45 19.11 6.95
C VAL A 272 10.04 18.90 6.43
N LEU A 273 9.61 17.65 6.31
CA LEU A 273 8.30 17.29 5.77
C LEU A 273 7.19 17.23 6.84
N LYS A 274 7.55 17.36 8.12
CA LYS A 274 6.60 17.35 9.24
C LYS A 274 5.74 16.09 9.28
N ALA A 275 6.33 14.95 8.97
CA ALA A 275 5.65 13.67 9.03
C ALA A 275 5.13 13.35 10.44
N GLU A 276 3.91 12.84 10.52
CA GLU A 276 3.28 12.37 11.76
C GLU A 276 3.53 10.88 12.00
N ARG A 277 3.85 10.13 10.92
CA ARG A 277 4.32 8.75 10.94
C ARG A 277 5.48 8.61 9.96
N VAL A 278 6.31 7.59 10.20
CA VAL A 278 7.44 7.23 9.33
C VAL A 278 7.17 5.84 8.77
N GLY A 279 7.12 5.74 7.43
CA GLY A 279 7.09 4.46 6.73
C GLY A 279 8.44 3.74 6.89
N HIS A 280 8.42 2.51 7.38
CA HIS A 280 9.60 1.71 7.72
C HIS A 280 10.40 2.29 8.90
N GLY A 281 11.35 3.16 8.66
CA GLY A 281 12.12 3.86 9.70
C GLY A 281 13.25 3.07 10.33
N TYR A 282 13.65 1.93 9.77
CA TYR A 282 14.61 0.99 10.38
C TYR A 282 15.97 1.61 10.71
N HIS A 283 16.47 2.45 9.81
CA HIS A 283 17.79 3.10 9.91
C HIS A 283 17.84 4.25 10.93
N VAL A 284 16.73 4.57 11.59
CA VAL A 284 16.72 5.56 12.69
C VAL A 284 17.65 5.15 13.84
N LEU A 285 17.87 3.85 14.01
CA LEU A 285 18.77 3.31 15.07
C LEU A 285 20.24 3.68 14.86
N GLU A 286 20.62 4.12 13.65
CA GLU A 286 21.98 4.62 13.35
C GLU A 286 22.25 6.00 13.93
N ASP A 287 21.22 6.74 14.34
CA ASP A 287 21.30 8.02 15.03
C ASP A 287 20.62 7.90 16.41
N PRO A 288 21.36 7.57 17.47
CA PRO A 288 20.79 7.34 18.80
C PRO A 288 20.07 8.56 19.39
N GLU A 289 20.53 9.76 19.10
CA GLU A 289 19.89 11.00 19.61
C GLU A 289 18.54 11.24 18.90
N LEU A 290 18.51 11.07 17.59
CA LEU A 290 17.27 11.13 16.82
C LEU A 290 16.28 10.07 17.31
N TYR A 291 16.74 8.83 17.45
CA TYR A 291 15.89 7.73 17.90
C TYR A 291 15.29 8.00 19.30
N LYS A 292 16.11 8.46 20.22
CA LYS A 292 15.69 8.85 21.58
C LYS A 292 14.61 9.94 21.55
N GLU A 293 14.78 10.95 20.71
CA GLU A 293 13.80 12.02 20.55
C GLU A 293 12.48 11.48 19.99
N LEU A 294 12.54 10.61 18.97
CA LEU A 294 11.34 10.03 18.35
C LEU A 294 10.62 9.05 19.29
N LEU A 295 11.34 8.35 20.16
CA LEU A 295 10.72 7.58 21.26
C LEU A 295 9.98 8.50 22.23
N ARG A 296 10.60 9.62 22.62
CA ARG A 296 10.03 10.59 23.55
C ARG A 296 8.75 11.21 22.98
N THR A 297 8.72 11.55 21.71
CA THR A 297 7.56 12.11 21.01
C THR A 297 6.54 11.06 20.56
N LYS A 298 6.82 9.78 20.79
CA LYS A 298 5.99 8.64 20.39
C LYS A 298 5.73 8.60 18.87
N MET A 299 6.74 8.95 18.05
CA MET A 299 6.66 8.82 16.61
C MET A 299 6.29 7.39 16.23
N HIS A 300 5.29 7.26 15.36
CA HIS A 300 4.85 5.95 14.88
C HIS A 300 5.70 5.49 13.68
N PHE A 301 6.19 4.25 13.76
CA PHE A 301 6.90 3.57 12.67
C PHE A 301 6.00 2.51 12.04
N GLU A 302 5.84 2.58 10.72
CA GLU A 302 5.06 1.61 9.94
C GLU A 302 5.99 0.48 9.50
N VAL A 303 6.09 -0.57 10.32
CA VAL A 303 7.06 -1.66 10.13
C VAL A 303 6.51 -2.74 9.22
N CYS A 304 7.33 -3.21 8.27
CA CYS A 304 6.99 -4.26 7.30
C CYS A 304 8.05 -5.37 7.34
N PRO A 305 7.95 -6.35 8.26
CA PRO A 305 9.03 -7.30 8.54
C PRO A 305 9.47 -8.14 7.34
N TRP A 306 8.53 -8.74 6.61
CA TRP A 306 8.85 -9.58 5.46
C TRP A 306 9.40 -8.76 4.29
N SER A 307 8.78 -7.62 4.00
CA SER A 307 9.26 -6.67 2.99
C SER A 307 10.70 -6.24 3.26
N SER A 308 11.03 -5.83 4.48
CA SER A 308 12.36 -5.35 4.83
C SER A 308 13.46 -6.41 4.67
N TYR A 309 13.13 -7.67 4.86
CA TYR A 309 14.00 -8.79 4.52
C TYR A 309 14.19 -8.94 3.02
N LEU A 310 13.09 -8.95 2.25
CA LEU A 310 13.11 -9.20 0.80
C LEU A 310 13.70 -8.05 -0.01
N THR A 311 13.58 -6.80 0.46
CA THR A 311 14.18 -5.62 -0.19
C THR A 311 15.64 -5.37 0.21
N GLY A 312 16.16 -6.16 1.16
CA GLY A 312 17.50 -5.97 1.69
C GLY A 312 17.64 -4.75 2.59
N ALA A 313 16.53 -4.15 3.02
CA ALA A 313 16.51 -3.00 3.92
C ALA A 313 17.06 -3.35 5.31
N CYS A 314 16.86 -4.59 5.76
CA CYS A 314 17.35 -5.11 7.02
C CYS A 314 18.23 -6.34 6.81
N SER A 315 19.04 -6.67 7.83
CA SER A 315 19.83 -7.91 7.87
C SER A 315 18.93 -9.14 7.62
N PRO A 316 19.40 -10.16 6.90
CA PRO A 316 18.66 -11.40 6.72
C PRO A 316 18.47 -12.19 8.02
N ASP A 317 19.14 -11.81 9.10
CA ASP A 317 18.93 -12.36 10.43
C ASP A 317 17.80 -11.61 11.16
N PHE A 318 16.62 -12.20 11.20
CA PHE A 318 15.46 -11.62 11.88
C PHE A 318 15.70 -11.33 13.37
N THR A 319 16.63 -12.00 14.03
CA THR A 319 16.92 -11.76 15.45
C THR A 319 17.56 -10.40 15.68
N THR A 320 18.20 -9.83 14.65
CA THR A 320 18.82 -8.51 14.65
C THR A 320 17.97 -7.43 13.98
N HIS A 321 16.76 -7.75 13.56
CA HIS A 321 15.86 -6.80 12.92
C HIS A 321 15.53 -5.62 13.85
N PRO A 322 15.49 -4.38 13.35
CA PRO A 322 15.21 -3.18 14.15
C PRO A 322 13.94 -3.26 15.01
N VAL A 323 12.93 -4.01 14.57
CA VAL A 323 11.69 -4.19 15.34
C VAL A 323 11.94 -4.87 16.69
N THR A 324 12.99 -5.67 16.85
CA THR A 324 13.37 -6.24 18.15
C THR A 324 13.76 -5.15 19.13
N GLN A 325 14.49 -4.12 18.68
CA GLN A 325 14.83 -2.96 19.48
C GLN A 325 13.59 -2.10 19.74
N PHE A 326 12.75 -1.85 18.73
CA PHE A 326 11.49 -1.13 18.89
C PHE A 326 10.58 -1.79 19.94
N LYS A 327 10.47 -3.12 19.90
CA LYS A 327 9.74 -3.89 20.91
C LYS A 327 10.32 -3.71 22.32
N LYS A 328 11.64 -3.87 22.46
CA LYS A 328 12.35 -3.72 23.73
C LYS A 328 12.15 -2.33 24.34
N ASP A 329 12.23 -1.28 23.54
CA ASP A 329 12.07 0.11 23.97
C ASP A 329 10.59 0.55 24.04
N ARG A 330 9.66 -0.37 23.75
CA ARG A 330 8.22 -0.09 23.70
C ARG A 330 7.87 1.09 22.78
N ALA A 331 8.55 1.17 21.62
CA ALA A 331 8.28 2.17 20.59
C ALA A 331 6.85 2.05 20.07
N ASN A 332 6.35 3.12 19.48
CA ASN A 332 5.07 3.16 18.79
C ASN A 332 5.28 2.67 17.36
N TYR A 333 4.76 1.49 17.03
CA TYR A 333 4.86 0.92 15.69
C TYR A 333 3.69 0.00 15.37
N SER A 334 3.50 -0.28 14.10
CA SER A 334 2.53 -1.23 13.54
C SER A 334 3.21 -2.29 12.69
N LEU A 335 2.53 -3.40 12.43
CA LEU A 335 2.95 -4.47 11.53
C LEU A 335 2.14 -4.40 10.26
N ASN A 336 2.81 -4.43 9.10
CA ASN A 336 2.20 -4.20 7.80
C ASN A 336 2.81 -5.09 6.73
N THR A 337 2.12 -5.27 5.61
CA THR A 337 2.53 -6.16 4.51
C THR A 337 3.30 -5.47 3.39
N ASP A 338 3.16 -4.16 3.24
CA ASP A 338 3.75 -3.36 2.15
C ASP A 338 3.21 -3.74 0.76
N ASP A 339 3.75 -4.76 0.12
CA ASP A 339 3.38 -5.22 -1.23
C ASP A 339 3.10 -6.74 -1.27
N PRO A 340 1.96 -7.20 -0.73
CA PRO A 340 1.71 -8.63 -0.53
C PRO A 340 1.66 -9.46 -1.82
N LEU A 341 1.32 -8.87 -2.97
CA LEU A 341 1.40 -9.57 -4.26
C LEU A 341 2.85 -9.92 -4.60
N ILE A 342 3.75 -8.93 -4.52
CA ILE A 342 5.15 -9.08 -4.92
C ILE A 342 5.91 -9.97 -3.93
N PHE A 343 5.60 -9.86 -2.64
CA PHE A 343 6.21 -10.65 -1.58
C PHE A 343 5.51 -12.00 -1.34
N ASN A 344 4.47 -12.29 -2.13
CA ASN A 344 3.64 -13.50 -2.01
C ASN A 344 3.28 -13.79 -0.55
N SER A 345 2.66 -12.82 0.09
CA SER A 345 2.39 -12.84 1.53
C SER A 345 1.00 -12.32 1.89
N THR A 346 0.67 -12.54 3.14
CA THR A 346 -0.48 -11.96 3.84
C THR A 346 0.01 -11.35 5.14
N ILE A 347 -0.85 -10.61 5.84
CA ILE A 347 -0.47 -10.05 7.14
C ILE A 347 -0.09 -11.12 8.17
N ASP A 348 -0.64 -12.32 8.05
CA ASP A 348 -0.32 -13.45 8.92
C ASP A 348 1.13 -13.92 8.74
N LYS A 349 1.71 -13.71 7.56
CA LYS A 349 3.14 -13.97 7.32
C LYS A 349 4.02 -13.08 8.19
N ASP A 350 3.74 -11.78 8.21
CA ASP A 350 4.47 -10.81 9.02
C ASP A 350 4.30 -11.09 10.52
N TYR A 351 3.09 -11.42 10.95
CA TYR A 351 2.82 -11.85 12.34
C TYR A 351 3.56 -13.13 12.71
N GLY A 352 3.59 -14.10 11.81
CA GLY A 352 4.33 -15.34 11.98
C GLY A 352 5.83 -15.12 12.17
N ILE A 353 6.44 -14.27 11.36
CA ILE A 353 7.86 -13.93 11.43
C ILE A 353 8.24 -13.31 12.78
N VAL A 354 7.50 -12.32 13.24
CA VAL A 354 7.80 -11.65 14.51
C VAL A 354 7.52 -12.56 15.70
N LYS A 355 6.54 -13.45 15.60
CA LYS A 355 6.27 -14.46 16.63
C LYS A 355 7.39 -15.49 16.73
N GLU A 356 7.79 -16.04 15.61
CA GLU A 356 8.78 -17.13 15.54
C GLU A 356 10.21 -16.65 15.83
N HIS A 357 10.61 -15.50 15.27
CA HIS A 357 11.99 -15.04 15.29
C HIS A 357 12.29 -13.91 16.27
N MET A 358 11.28 -13.16 16.72
CA MET A 358 11.46 -11.94 17.50
C MET A 358 10.73 -11.97 18.86
N GLY A 359 10.21 -13.14 19.24
CA GLY A 359 9.61 -13.36 20.55
C GLY A 359 8.36 -12.50 20.83
N PHE A 360 7.53 -12.24 19.83
CA PHE A 360 6.26 -11.56 20.03
C PHE A 360 5.28 -12.45 20.78
N THR A 361 4.64 -11.85 21.78
CA THR A 361 3.56 -12.47 22.57
C THR A 361 2.21 -11.86 22.15
N GLU A 362 1.12 -12.49 22.58
CA GLU A 362 -0.23 -11.96 22.38
C GLU A 362 -0.38 -10.53 22.94
N GLU A 363 0.27 -10.24 24.08
CA GLU A 363 0.27 -8.89 24.66
C GLU A 363 0.96 -7.86 23.75
N GLU A 364 2.05 -8.24 23.08
CA GLU A 364 2.72 -7.36 22.13
C GLU A 364 1.87 -7.15 20.87
N PHE A 365 1.19 -8.20 20.35
CA PHE A 365 0.25 -8.05 19.23
C PHE A 365 -0.90 -7.10 19.58
N LYS A 366 -1.50 -7.23 20.76
CA LYS A 366 -2.52 -6.29 21.24
C LYS A 366 -1.99 -4.86 21.28
N ARG A 367 -0.81 -4.67 21.86
CA ARG A 367 -0.17 -3.38 21.99
C ARG A 367 0.08 -2.70 20.65
N VAL A 368 0.67 -3.42 19.67
CA VAL A 368 0.97 -2.84 18.35
C VAL A 368 -0.29 -2.49 17.57
N ASN A 369 -1.36 -3.27 17.68
CA ASN A 369 -2.64 -2.95 17.03
C ASN A 369 -3.34 -1.77 17.70
N ILE A 370 -3.29 -1.63 19.01
CA ILE A 370 -3.78 -0.45 19.72
C ILE A 370 -2.98 0.78 19.32
N ASN A 371 -1.65 0.70 19.28
CA ASN A 371 -0.79 1.77 18.79
C ASN A 371 -1.13 2.17 17.35
N ALA A 372 -1.36 1.20 16.47
CA ALA A 372 -1.76 1.45 15.10
C ALA A 372 -3.10 2.20 15.02
N ALA A 373 -4.08 1.79 15.80
CA ALA A 373 -5.37 2.47 15.86
C ALA A 373 -5.24 3.90 16.37
N GLN A 374 -4.46 4.11 17.43
CA GLN A 374 -4.19 5.45 18.00
C GLN A 374 -3.44 6.36 17.03
N SER A 375 -2.54 5.79 16.22
CA SER A 375 -1.73 6.52 15.24
C SER A 375 -2.37 6.57 13.85
N SER A 376 -3.54 5.98 13.67
CA SER A 376 -4.32 6.07 12.43
C SER A 376 -4.70 7.52 12.12
N PHE A 377 -4.94 7.81 10.86
CA PHE A 377 -5.39 9.13 10.40
C PHE A 377 -6.91 9.28 10.37
N LEU A 378 -7.62 8.40 11.05
CA LEU A 378 -9.05 8.52 11.25
C LEU A 378 -9.41 9.79 12.06
N PRO A 379 -10.55 10.40 11.77
CA PRO A 379 -11.15 11.40 12.69
C PRO A 379 -11.35 10.81 14.09
N GLU A 380 -11.22 11.62 15.11
CA GLU A 380 -11.20 11.19 16.53
C GLU A 380 -12.36 10.27 16.90
N LYS A 381 -13.58 10.60 16.45
CA LYS A 381 -14.76 9.75 16.71
C LYS A 381 -14.60 8.34 16.15
N GLU A 382 -14.18 8.23 14.89
CA GLU A 382 -13.99 6.92 14.23
C GLU A 382 -12.80 6.15 14.82
N LYS A 383 -11.76 6.86 15.23
CA LYS A 383 -10.61 6.29 15.94
C LYS A 383 -11.04 5.68 17.28
N GLN A 384 -11.88 6.37 18.03
CA GLN A 384 -12.42 5.85 19.29
C GLN A 384 -13.32 4.62 19.08
N GLU A 385 -14.13 4.63 18.03
CA GLU A 385 -14.95 3.46 17.65
C GLU A 385 -14.06 2.25 17.33
N LEU A 386 -12.96 2.45 16.60
CA LEU A 386 -11.98 1.40 16.30
C LEU A 386 -11.30 0.88 17.57
N LEU A 387 -10.86 1.76 18.44
CA LEU A 387 -10.24 1.38 19.72
C LEU A 387 -11.20 0.57 20.59
N ASN A 388 -12.47 0.94 20.66
CA ASN A 388 -13.47 0.19 21.40
C ASN A 388 -13.66 -1.22 20.84
N LYS A 389 -13.70 -1.38 19.52
CA LYS A 389 -13.76 -2.70 18.87
C LYS A 389 -12.55 -3.57 19.20
N LEU A 390 -11.34 -2.99 19.18
CA LEU A 390 -10.13 -3.71 19.53
C LEU A 390 -10.12 -4.13 21.01
N HIS A 391 -10.49 -3.24 21.92
CA HIS A 391 -10.58 -3.55 23.34
C HIS A 391 -11.58 -4.69 23.60
N GLU A 392 -12.73 -4.67 22.94
CA GLU A 392 -13.71 -5.76 23.02
C GLU A 392 -13.13 -7.07 22.48
N ALA A 393 -12.52 -7.06 21.28
CA ALA A 393 -11.92 -8.25 20.67
C ALA A 393 -10.80 -8.84 21.53
N TYR A 394 -10.08 -8.01 22.26
CA TYR A 394 -8.97 -8.44 23.15
C TYR A 394 -9.42 -8.78 24.59
N GLY A 395 -10.72 -8.72 24.87
CA GLY A 395 -11.24 -8.93 26.22
C GLY A 395 -10.76 -7.90 27.25
N MET A 396 -10.42 -6.69 26.80
CA MET A 396 -10.02 -5.57 27.66
C MET A 396 -11.27 -4.78 28.08
N VAL A 397 -11.33 -4.40 29.36
CA VAL A 397 -12.45 -3.56 29.85
C VAL A 397 -12.31 -2.17 29.21
N PRO A 398 -13.38 -1.62 28.61
CA PRO A 398 -13.34 -0.25 28.11
C PRO A 398 -13.01 0.73 29.26
N ASN A 399 -12.10 1.66 29.02
CA ASN A 399 -11.91 2.78 29.94
C ASN A 399 -13.20 3.63 29.95
N THR A 400 -14.04 3.39 30.92
CA THR A 400 -15.14 4.28 31.26
C THR A 400 -14.56 5.44 32.06
N SER A 401 -14.11 6.46 31.36
CA SER A 401 -13.80 7.76 31.99
C SER A 401 -14.42 8.89 31.18
#